data_893a1e2eff8c9313f9374ddbeda2f169
#
_entry.id   893a1e2eff8c9313f9374ddbeda2f169
#
_cell.length_a   1.000
_cell.length_b   1.000
_cell.length_c   1.000
_cell.angle_alpha   90.00
_cell.angle_beta   90.00
_cell.angle_gamma   90.00
#
_symmetry.space_group_name_H-M   'P 1'
#
loop_
_entity.id
_entity.type
_entity.pdbx_description
1 polymer ?
#
loop_
_entity_poly.entity_id
_entity_poly.type
_entity_poly.pdbx_seq_one_letter_code
_entity_poly.pdbx_strand_id
1 'polypeptide(L)' 'IISLLEKEEHKNEYVKVEFDMPLCGIWSPAKKNAPFICLEPWCGRCDSKDFDGELQDREYGNKLKPSEEFESGYSITIY' A
#
# COMPACT_ATOMS: atom_id res chain seq x y z
N ILE A 1 1.20 8.82 -3.00
CA ILE A 1 0.67 8.77 -4.38
C ILE A 1 1.57 7.90 -5.25
N ILE A 2 0.98 7.00 -5.99
CA ILE A 2 1.71 6.17 -6.96
C ILE A 2 1.03 6.32 -8.31
N SER A 3 1.83 6.57 -9.36
CA SER A 3 1.33 6.71 -10.72
C SER A 3 1.96 5.66 -11.63
N LEU A 4 1.16 5.13 -12.54
CA LEU A 4 1.66 4.30 -13.64
C LEU A 4 1.78 5.19 -14.88
N LEU A 5 2.96 5.16 -15.47
CA LEU A 5 3.30 5.99 -16.63
C LEU A 5 3.42 5.13 -17.88
N GLU A 6 3.16 5.73 -19.03
CA GLU A 6 3.41 5.08 -20.30
C GLU A 6 4.89 4.71 -20.45
N LYS A 7 5.13 3.50 -20.92
CA LYS A 7 6.47 2.92 -20.96
C LYS A 7 7.46 3.69 -21.85
N GLU A 8 7.02 4.09 -23.02
CA GLU A 8 7.93 4.62 -24.03
C GLU A 8 8.35 6.07 -23.76
N GLU A 9 7.44 6.89 -23.26
CA GLU A 9 7.74 8.31 -23.06
C GLU A 9 7.88 8.69 -21.59
N HIS A 10 7.39 7.89 -20.66
CA HIS A 10 7.39 8.16 -19.22
C HIS A 10 6.77 9.51 -18.84
N LYS A 11 5.91 10.06 -19.70
CA LYS A 11 5.34 11.38 -19.51
C LYS A 11 3.90 11.38 -19.05
N ASN A 12 3.11 10.47 -19.60
CA ASN A 12 1.68 10.47 -19.36
C ASN A 12 1.30 9.44 -18.32
N GLU A 13 0.62 9.89 -17.27
CA GLU A 13 -0.01 8.99 -16.32
C GLU A 13 -1.23 8.37 -16.95
N TYR A 14 -1.43 7.08 -16.79
CA TYR A 14 -2.67 6.44 -17.18
C TYR A 14 -3.46 5.90 -16.00
N VAL A 15 -2.82 5.68 -14.87
CA VAL A 15 -3.49 5.36 -13.61
C VAL A 15 -2.77 6.07 -12.48
N LYS A 16 -3.51 6.63 -11.55
CA LYS A 16 -2.97 7.24 -10.34
C LYS A 16 -3.72 6.70 -9.13
N VAL A 17 -2.99 6.27 -8.11
CA VAL A 17 -3.55 5.82 -6.84
C VAL A 17 -3.11 6.76 -5.75
N GLU A 18 -4.07 7.34 -5.04
CA GLU A 18 -3.83 8.23 -3.90
C GLU A 18 -4.36 7.57 -2.63
N PHE A 19 -3.60 7.63 -1.56
CA PHE A 19 -3.97 6.98 -0.31
C PHE A 19 -3.35 7.72 0.87
N ASP A 20 -3.98 7.55 2.04
CA ASP A 20 -3.52 8.12 3.31
C ASP A 20 -2.82 7.10 4.21
N MET A 21 -2.61 5.90 3.71
CA MET A 21 -2.01 4.81 4.46
C MET A 21 -0.49 4.94 4.50
N PRO A 22 0.17 4.50 5.59
CA PRO A 22 1.61 4.71 5.77
C PRO A 22 2.50 3.85 4.87
N LEU A 23 1.96 2.79 4.30
CA LEU A 23 2.73 1.82 3.53
C LEU A 23 2.05 1.51 2.21
N CYS A 24 2.85 1.09 1.23
CA CYS A 24 2.30 0.56 -0.01
C CYS A 24 3.18 -0.58 -0.52
N GLY A 25 2.55 -1.71 -0.79
CA GLY A 25 3.19 -2.82 -1.47
C GLY A 25 3.02 -2.71 -2.97
N ILE A 26 4.07 -3.07 -3.70
CA ILE A 26 4.03 -3.17 -5.16
C ILE A 26 4.47 -4.59 -5.49
N TRP A 27 3.61 -5.33 -6.18
CA TRP A 27 3.86 -6.76 -6.38
C TRP A 27 3.47 -7.24 -7.76
N SER A 28 4.26 -8.16 -8.26
CA SER A 28 3.95 -8.96 -9.45
C SER A 28 4.65 -10.30 -9.27
N PRO A 29 4.11 -11.40 -9.81
CA PRO A 29 4.80 -12.70 -9.71
C PRO A 29 6.19 -12.64 -10.31
N ALA A 30 7.20 -13.04 -9.52
CA ALA A 30 8.58 -13.04 -9.97
C ALA A 30 8.80 -13.99 -11.14
N LYS A 31 9.54 -13.53 -12.16
CA LYS A 31 9.96 -14.36 -13.31
C LYS A 31 8.81 -14.99 -14.10
N LYS A 32 7.60 -14.46 -13.98
CA LYS A 32 6.42 -14.98 -14.68
C LYS A 32 5.99 -14.11 -15.85
N ASN A 33 6.62 -12.97 -16.05
CA ASN A 33 6.21 -12.00 -17.06
C ASN A 33 4.70 -11.76 -17.05
N ALA A 34 4.13 -11.68 -15.85
CA ALA A 34 2.69 -11.52 -15.67
C ALA A 34 2.21 -10.18 -16.23
N PRO A 35 1.04 -10.11 -16.84
CA PRO A 35 0.53 -8.88 -17.46
C PRO A 35 -0.13 -7.93 -16.47
N PHE A 36 0.27 -7.95 -15.21
CA PHE A 36 -0.31 -7.09 -14.19
C PHE A 36 0.68 -6.74 -13.10
N ILE A 37 0.35 -5.71 -12.36
CA ILE A 37 1.05 -5.29 -11.16
C ILE A 37 0.00 -4.95 -10.10
N CYS A 38 0.27 -5.28 -8.85
CA CYS A 38 -0.59 -4.95 -7.74
C CYS A 38 -0.05 -3.72 -7.01
N LEU A 39 -0.92 -2.76 -6.73
CA LEU A 39 -0.63 -1.61 -5.89
C LEU A 39 -1.47 -1.78 -4.63
N GLU A 40 -0.82 -1.94 -3.49
CA GLU A 40 -1.47 -2.38 -2.25
C GLU A 40 -1.21 -1.39 -1.11
N PRO A 41 -2.05 -0.36 -0.93
CA PRO A 41 -1.92 0.49 0.25
C PRO A 41 -2.21 -0.30 1.53
N TRP A 42 -1.35 -0.16 2.53
CA TRP A 42 -1.47 -0.90 3.78
C TRP A 42 -1.54 0.02 4.99
N CYS A 43 -2.46 -0.30 5.92
CA CYS A 43 -2.51 0.34 7.24
C CYS A 43 -1.61 -0.35 8.26
N GLY A 44 -1.10 -1.52 7.96
CA GLY A 44 -0.21 -2.29 8.82
C GLY A 44 0.58 -3.29 7.99
N ARG A 45 1.45 -4.04 8.65
CA ARG A 45 2.26 -5.07 7.99
C ARG A 45 2.59 -6.19 8.97
N CYS A 46 3.15 -7.28 8.48
CA CYS A 46 3.62 -8.38 9.31
C CYS A 46 4.79 -7.92 10.19
N ASP A 47 5.10 -8.71 11.20
CA ASP A 47 6.20 -8.45 12.11
C ASP A 47 7.54 -8.44 11.39
N SER A 48 8.48 -7.65 11.93
CA SER A 48 9.87 -7.77 11.55
C SER A 48 10.40 -9.14 11.98
N LYS A 49 11.41 -9.63 11.27
CA LYS A 49 11.96 -10.97 11.49
C LYS A 49 12.36 -11.22 12.93
N ASP A 50 12.91 -10.22 13.60
CA ASP A 50 13.44 -10.34 14.96
C ASP A 50 12.50 -9.78 16.03
N PHE A 51 11.25 -9.45 15.66
CA PHE A 51 10.29 -8.93 16.61
C PHE A 51 9.77 -10.07 17.50
N ASP A 52 9.86 -9.86 18.84
CA ASP A 52 9.37 -10.80 19.83
C ASP A 52 8.53 -10.14 20.93
N GLY A 53 8.05 -8.93 20.67
CA GLY A 53 7.27 -8.14 21.63
C GLY A 53 5.79 -8.47 21.62
N GLU A 54 5.02 -7.65 22.34
CA GLU A 54 3.58 -7.79 22.45
C GLU A 54 2.87 -7.16 21.23
N LEU A 55 1.63 -7.56 21.01
CA LEU A 55 0.83 -7.06 19.89
C LEU A 55 0.76 -5.54 19.85
N GLN A 56 0.57 -4.89 21.00
CA GLN A 56 0.44 -3.44 21.07
C GLN A 56 1.73 -2.70 20.75
N ASP A 57 2.88 -3.39 20.76
CA ASP A 57 4.18 -2.78 20.50
C ASP A 57 4.64 -2.95 19.05
N ARG A 58 3.83 -3.57 18.21
CA ARG A 58 4.17 -3.79 16.81
C ARG A 58 4.20 -2.47 16.04
N GLU A 59 5.14 -2.36 15.09
CA GLU A 59 5.19 -1.22 14.18
C GLU A 59 3.94 -1.18 13.30
N TYR A 60 3.43 0.02 13.05
CA TYR A 60 2.26 0.26 12.22
C TYR A 60 1.00 -0.45 12.73
N GLY A 61 0.95 -0.77 14.00
CA GLY A 61 -0.28 -1.28 14.60
C GLY A 61 -1.32 -0.18 14.73
N ASN A 62 -2.58 -0.54 14.61
CA ASN A 62 -3.69 0.39 14.75
C ASN A 62 -4.38 0.13 16.08
N LYS A 63 -4.52 1.19 16.90
CA LYS A 63 -5.09 1.08 18.25
C LYS A 63 -6.23 2.07 18.39
N LEU A 64 -7.34 1.61 18.96
CA LEU A 64 -8.49 2.46 19.23
C LEU A 64 -8.86 2.34 20.70
N LYS A 65 -9.16 3.49 21.31
CA LYS A 65 -9.82 3.52 22.61
C LYS A 65 -11.31 3.27 22.42
N PRO A 66 -12.05 2.90 23.49
CA PRO A 66 -13.49 2.76 23.38
C PRO A 66 -14.15 3.99 22.76
N SER A 67 -15.08 3.76 21.84
CA SER A 67 -15.82 4.80 21.09
C SER A 67 -15.02 5.59 20.06
N GLU A 68 -13.74 5.30 19.87
CA GLU A 68 -12.97 5.88 18.78
C GLU A 68 -13.23 5.12 17.48
N GLU A 69 -13.10 5.82 16.35
CA GLU A 69 -13.28 5.26 15.02
C GLU A 69 -11.99 5.35 14.22
N PHE A 70 -11.78 4.38 13.35
CA PHE A 70 -10.68 4.39 12.38
C PHE A 70 -11.28 4.49 10.98
N GLU A 71 -10.80 5.46 10.21
CA GLU A 71 -11.17 5.62 8.82
C GLU A 71 -9.92 5.67 7.96
N SER A 72 -9.98 5.04 6.80
CA SER A 72 -8.92 5.10 5.81
C SER A 72 -9.52 4.84 4.44
N GLY A 73 -8.84 5.29 3.42
CA GLY A 73 -9.34 5.10 2.07
C GLY A 73 -8.29 5.39 1.02
N TYR A 74 -8.63 5.06 -0.20
CA TYR A 74 -7.80 5.36 -1.34
C TYR A 74 -8.68 5.72 -2.54
N SER A 75 -8.08 6.38 -3.50
CA SER A 75 -8.75 6.68 -4.76
C SER A 75 -7.91 6.23 -5.93
N ILE A 76 -8.58 5.83 -7.00
CA ILE A 76 -7.93 5.44 -8.24
C ILE A 76 -8.46 6.37 -9.34
N THR A 77 -7.54 7.03 -10.03
CA THR A 77 -7.86 7.86 -11.17
C THR A 77 -7.38 7.17 -12.44
N ILE A 78 -8.25 7.01 -13.40
CA ILE A 78 -7.96 6.42 -14.71
C ILE A 78 -8.09 7.53 -15.75
N TYR A 79 -7.02 7.72 -16.48
CA TYR A 79 -6.97 8.78 -17.50
C TYR A 79 -7.32 8.26 -18.89
#